data_4afc736b0a4274146988d31a7a5a22d2
#
_entry.id   4afc736b0a4274146988d31a7a5a22d2
#
_cell.length_a   1.000
_cell.length_b   1.000
_cell.length_c   1.000
_cell.angle_alpha   90.00
_cell.angle_beta   90.00
_cell.angle_gamma   90.00
#
_symmetry.space_group_name_H-M   'P 1'
#
loop_
_entity.id
_entity.type
_entity.pdbx_description
1 polymer ?
#
loop_
_entity_poly.entity_id
_entity_poly.type
_entity_poly.pdbx_seq_one_letter_code
_entity_poly.pdbx_strand_id
1 'polypeptide(L)'
;MKRTAVLRSMFRLIAPAAVPALCLVAGRPAGAEARVVSPYPVVKVLSQDDALFVQQQSELEEFRQVMESRTREAAVFPGLDLFAYVRRPTDDLFSLNARLGLRYDTLATLNGCAGKDDLASRSRILIPSQDGLFINDPPKGELEEMVLATRLAAGKRPLKLVVERDGKRQPVSYFPDDTFSSVERAYFLRILYRNPIDKGYITSMYGWRADPFTGSREFHAGLDIGAGEGTPVHAAREGKVAEVGQNDVLGRYVILAHPGGYQTVYGHLSSINATIGEEVRTGSIVGAVGHTGMATGPHLHFEVRTRAGTLDPLQLIRMNKR
;
A
#
# COMPACT_ATOMS: atom_id res chain seq x y z
N MET A 1 37.76 -31.68 -40.04
CA MET A 1 37.25 -30.59 -40.92
C MET A 1 35.80 -30.38 -40.66
N LYS A 2 35.39 -29.33 -39.94
CA LYS A 2 34.08 -28.66 -40.00
C LYS A 2 34.25 -27.31 -39.30
N ARG A 3 34.08 -26.24 -40.06
CA ARG A 3 34.25 -24.85 -39.68
C ARG A 3 32.99 -24.40 -38.90
N THR A 4 33.18 -23.87 -37.70
CA THR A 4 32.14 -23.20 -36.92
C THR A 4 32.25 -21.71 -37.22
N ALA A 5 31.23 -21.15 -37.82
CA ALA A 5 31.07 -19.71 -38.10
C ALA A 5 30.70 -18.99 -36.81
N VAL A 6 31.54 -18.04 -36.40
CA VAL A 6 31.31 -17.13 -35.29
C VAL A 6 30.53 -15.93 -35.83
N LEU A 7 29.28 -15.80 -35.44
CA LEU A 7 28.45 -14.64 -35.74
C LEU A 7 28.91 -13.48 -34.79
N ARG A 8 29.61 -12.49 -35.33
CA ARG A 8 29.95 -11.26 -34.64
C ARG A 8 28.72 -10.33 -34.67
N SER A 9 28.05 -10.22 -33.52
CA SER A 9 27.06 -9.16 -33.26
C SER A 9 27.80 -7.85 -33.07
N MET A 10 27.57 -6.90 -33.99
CA MET A 10 28.05 -5.51 -33.88
C MET A 10 27.15 -4.75 -32.91
N PHE A 11 27.53 -4.67 -31.66
CA PHE A 11 26.99 -3.67 -30.74
C PHE A 11 27.57 -2.29 -31.13
N ARG A 12 26.73 -1.43 -31.67
CA ARG A 12 27.03 0.01 -31.78
C ARG A 12 26.96 0.59 -30.38
N LEU A 13 28.09 0.98 -29.83
CA LEU A 13 28.16 1.91 -28.69
C LEU A 13 27.50 3.23 -29.10
N ILE A 14 26.35 3.53 -28.53
CA ILE A 14 25.82 4.88 -28.48
C ILE A 14 26.47 5.52 -27.25
N ALA A 15 27.34 6.49 -27.48
CA ALA A 15 27.99 7.27 -26.43
C ALA A 15 26.92 7.99 -25.59
N PRO A 16 27.06 8.06 -24.24
CA PRO A 16 26.14 8.84 -23.42
C PRO A 16 26.27 10.31 -23.77
N ALA A 17 25.13 10.95 -24.05
CA ALA A 17 25.05 12.39 -24.25
C ALA A 17 25.52 13.09 -22.96
N ALA A 18 26.54 13.91 -23.09
CA ALA A 18 27.12 14.69 -22.02
C ALA A 18 26.05 15.56 -21.34
N VAL A 19 25.91 15.41 -20.03
CA VAL A 19 25.13 16.31 -19.19
C VAL A 19 25.83 17.69 -19.21
N PRO A 20 25.19 18.78 -19.62
CA PRO A 20 25.82 20.09 -19.62
C PRO A 20 26.03 20.55 -18.18
N ALA A 21 27.29 20.83 -17.84
CA ALA A 21 27.67 21.50 -16.60
C ALA A 21 26.99 22.87 -16.51
N LEU A 22 26.40 23.15 -15.37
CA LEU A 22 25.71 24.39 -15.02
C LEU A 22 26.73 25.54 -14.94
N CYS A 23 26.84 26.35 -15.98
CA CYS A 23 27.51 27.66 -15.89
C CYS A 23 26.56 28.66 -15.24
N LEU A 24 26.96 29.18 -14.06
CA LEU A 24 26.33 30.38 -13.47
C LEU A 24 26.65 31.59 -14.36
N VAL A 25 25.63 32.17 -14.97
CA VAL A 25 25.71 33.52 -15.54
C VAL A 25 24.80 34.42 -14.71
N ALA A 26 25.42 35.39 -14.07
CA ALA A 26 24.74 36.47 -13.37
C ALA A 26 24.13 37.46 -14.39
N GLY A 27 22.87 37.83 -14.20
CA GLY A 27 22.19 38.88 -14.94
C GLY A 27 20.70 38.60 -15.09
N ARG A 28 19.89 39.04 -14.12
CA ARG A 28 18.41 38.97 -14.22
C ARG A 28 17.86 40.19 -14.95
N PRO A 29 17.06 40.07 -15.98
CA PRO A 29 16.02 41.05 -16.31
C PRO A 29 14.75 40.72 -15.48
N ALA A 30 14.14 41.77 -14.93
CA ALA A 30 12.88 41.69 -14.18
C ALA A 30 11.75 41.26 -15.14
N GLY A 31 10.96 40.23 -14.74
CA GLY A 31 9.68 39.93 -15.37
C GLY A 31 9.52 38.59 -16.09
N ALA A 32 10.50 37.67 -16.05
CA ALA A 32 10.30 36.33 -16.59
C ALA A 32 9.95 35.36 -15.46
N GLU A 33 8.76 34.80 -15.46
CA GLU A 33 8.43 33.63 -14.63
C GLU A 33 9.49 32.57 -14.88
N ALA A 34 10.20 32.17 -13.80
CA ALA A 34 11.23 31.15 -13.87
C ALA A 34 10.57 29.84 -14.29
N ARG A 35 10.72 29.43 -15.55
CA ARG A 35 10.36 28.09 -16.02
C ARG A 35 11.15 27.10 -15.18
N VAL A 36 10.47 26.39 -14.28
CA VAL A 36 11.03 25.26 -13.56
C VAL A 36 11.32 24.18 -14.60
N VAL A 37 12.56 24.11 -15.06
CA VAL A 37 13.00 23.00 -15.92
C VAL A 37 13.16 21.80 -14.99
N SER A 38 12.33 20.79 -15.18
CA SER A 38 12.52 19.52 -14.48
C SER A 38 13.88 18.93 -14.87
N PRO A 39 14.71 18.47 -13.93
CA PRO A 39 15.99 17.84 -14.26
C PRO A 39 15.81 16.47 -14.93
N TYR A 40 14.60 15.91 -14.94
CA TYR A 40 14.31 14.58 -15.47
C TYR A 40 13.84 14.63 -16.93
N PRO A 41 14.30 13.69 -17.79
CA PRO A 41 13.81 13.56 -19.16
C PRO A 41 12.29 13.33 -19.15
N VAL A 42 11.59 13.97 -20.10
CA VAL A 42 10.13 14.00 -20.13
C VAL A 42 9.59 12.99 -21.12
N VAL A 43 8.93 11.96 -20.64
CA VAL A 43 8.11 11.04 -21.44
C VAL A 43 6.87 11.80 -21.90
N LYS A 44 6.66 11.87 -23.20
CA LYS A 44 5.54 12.61 -23.81
C LYS A 44 4.30 11.75 -23.98
N VAL A 45 4.51 10.48 -24.33
CA VAL A 45 3.43 9.52 -24.57
C VAL A 45 3.81 8.17 -23.95
N LEU A 46 2.89 7.55 -23.22
CA LEU A 46 3.08 6.19 -22.67
C LEU A 46 2.76 5.14 -23.75
N SER A 47 3.60 5.07 -24.79
CA SER A 47 3.49 4.10 -25.88
C SER A 47 4.87 3.78 -26.46
N GLN A 48 4.95 2.76 -27.31
CA GLN A 48 6.18 2.34 -27.98
C GLN A 48 6.75 3.40 -28.96
N ASP A 49 5.99 4.47 -29.24
CA ASP A 49 6.45 5.59 -30.08
C ASP A 49 7.35 6.58 -29.32
N ASP A 50 7.42 6.49 -28.01
CA ASP A 50 8.27 7.35 -27.17
C ASP A 50 9.51 6.58 -26.70
N ALA A 51 10.68 7.00 -27.16
CA ALA A 51 11.94 6.32 -26.85
C ALA A 51 12.26 6.29 -25.33
N LEU A 52 11.86 7.34 -24.58
CA LEU A 52 12.07 7.37 -23.13
C LEU A 52 11.12 6.42 -22.40
N PHE A 53 9.90 6.24 -22.90
CA PHE A 53 8.99 5.23 -22.38
C PHE A 53 9.52 3.82 -22.66
N VAL A 54 10.02 3.54 -23.86
CA VAL A 54 10.64 2.26 -24.20
C VAL A 54 11.85 1.98 -23.32
N GLN A 55 12.70 2.99 -23.09
CA GLN A 55 13.85 2.89 -22.19
C GLN A 55 13.40 2.54 -20.79
N GLN A 56 12.45 3.27 -20.20
CA GLN A 56 11.92 3.02 -18.86
C GLN A 56 11.36 1.59 -18.73
N GLN A 57 10.64 1.09 -19.74
CA GLN A 57 10.11 -0.29 -19.73
C GLN A 57 11.22 -1.34 -19.78
N SER A 58 12.25 -1.10 -20.60
CA SER A 58 13.40 -2.02 -20.71
C SER A 58 14.19 -2.10 -19.39
N GLU A 59 14.46 -0.97 -18.75
CA GLU A 59 15.16 -0.90 -17.48
C GLU A 59 14.36 -1.54 -16.33
N LEU A 60 13.03 -1.36 -16.33
CA LEU A 60 12.15 -2.00 -15.36
C LEU A 60 12.14 -3.52 -15.51
N GLU A 61 12.15 -4.02 -16.73
CA GLU A 61 12.21 -5.45 -17.00
C GLU A 61 13.57 -6.04 -16.58
N GLU A 62 14.67 -5.36 -16.91
CA GLU A 62 16.02 -5.76 -16.47
C GLU A 62 16.11 -5.80 -14.93
N PHE A 63 15.60 -4.78 -14.24
CA PHE A 63 15.54 -4.76 -12.78
C PHE A 63 14.79 -5.96 -12.22
N ARG A 64 13.63 -6.33 -12.78
CA ARG A 64 12.83 -7.48 -12.34
C ARG A 64 13.57 -8.79 -12.53
N GLN A 65 14.23 -8.98 -13.67
CA GLN A 65 15.04 -10.17 -13.93
C GLN A 65 16.18 -10.31 -12.90
N VAL A 66 16.82 -9.20 -12.53
CA VAL A 66 17.85 -9.19 -11.48
C VAL A 66 17.23 -9.56 -10.12
N MET A 67 16.05 -9.03 -9.78
CA MET A 67 15.39 -9.32 -8.51
C MET A 67 14.87 -10.76 -8.41
N GLU A 68 14.44 -11.36 -9.50
CA GLU A 68 14.01 -12.76 -9.60
C GLU A 68 15.19 -13.74 -9.58
N SER A 69 16.36 -13.33 -10.07
CA SER A 69 17.56 -14.16 -10.03
C SER A 69 17.96 -14.40 -8.58
N ARG A 70 18.11 -15.67 -8.18
CA ARG A 70 18.48 -16.07 -6.79
C ARG A 70 19.91 -15.68 -6.39
N THR A 71 20.70 -15.12 -7.28
CA THR A 71 22.09 -14.70 -7.07
C THR A 71 22.16 -13.27 -6.51
N ARG A 72 21.50 -13.02 -5.37
CA ARG A 72 21.47 -11.70 -4.71
C ARG A 72 22.83 -11.19 -4.23
N GLU A 73 23.84 -12.06 -4.04
CA GLU A 73 25.13 -11.66 -3.44
C GLU A 73 26.11 -10.97 -4.40
N ALA A 74 25.86 -11.01 -5.71
CA ALA A 74 26.76 -10.44 -6.72
C ALA A 74 26.06 -9.58 -7.78
N ALA A 75 24.77 -9.36 -7.69
CA ALA A 75 24.04 -8.56 -8.69
C ALA A 75 24.39 -7.07 -8.52
N VAL A 76 25.05 -6.51 -9.52
CA VAL A 76 25.13 -5.04 -9.68
C VAL A 76 23.71 -4.59 -9.99
N PHE A 77 23.08 -3.87 -9.05
CA PHE A 77 21.77 -3.29 -9.29
C PHE A 77 21.88 -2.31 -10.46
N PRO A 78 20.97 -2.39 -11.47
CA PRO A 78 20.85 -1.35 -12.47
C PRO A 78 20.71 0.02 -11.81
N GLY A 79 21.24 1.07 -12.43
CA GLY A 79 21.04 2.43 -11.94
C GLY A 79 19.54 2.75 -11.87
N LEU A 80 19.11 3.46 -10.83
CA LEU A 80 17.74 3.97 -10.75
C LEU A 80 17.65 5.26 -11.58
N ASP A 81 16.93 5.21 -12.68
CA ASP A 81 16.61 6.37 -13.48
C ASP A 81 15.19 6.87 -13.19
N LEU A 82 15.03 8.20 -13.22
CA LEU A 82 13.76 8.87 -13.01
C LEU A 82 13.39 9.66 -14.25
N PHE A 83 12.14 9.52 -14.66
CA PHE A 83 11.53 10.24 -15.78
C PHE A 83 10.38 11.10 -15.26
N ALA A 84 10.08 12.18 -15.97
CA ALA A 84 8.91 13.00 -15.73
C ALA A 84 7.83 12.70 -16.77
N TYR A 85 6.57 12.75 -16.38
CA TYR A 85 5.43 12.62 -17.29
C TYR A 85 4.39 13.69 -16.99
N VAL A 86 3.86 14.35 -18.03
CA VAL A 86 2.75 15.29 -17.91
C VAL A 86 1.45 14.50 -17.88
N ARG A 87 0.81 14.43 -16.73
CA ARG A 87 -0.41 13.65 -16.49
C ARG A 87 -1.57 14.21 -17.29
N ARG A 88 -2.37 13.35 -17.92
CA ARG A 88 -3.64 13.71 -18.54
C ARG A 88 -4.74 13.77 -17.47
N PRO A 89 -5.79 14.57 -17.64
CA PRO A 89 -6.91 14.63 -16.68
C PRO A 89 -7.55 13.28 -16.38
N THR A 90 -7.56 12.36 -17.34
CA THR A 90 -8.11 11.01 -17.23
C THR A 90 -7.17 9.99 -16.58
N ASP A 91 -5.89 10.34 -16.38
CA ASP A 91 -4.92 9.45 -15.76
C ASP A 91 -5.11 9.47 -14.24
N ASP A 92 -5.44 8.34 -13.66
CA ASP A 92 -5.40 8.07 -12.22
C ASP A 92 -4.24 7.14 -11.85
N LEU A 93 -4.05 6.89 -10.57
CA LEU A 93 -2.96 6.06 -10.07
C LEU A 93 -2.99 4.64 -10.66
N PHE A 94 -4.17 4.02 -10.78
CA PHE A 94 -4.29 2.64 -11.22
C PHE A 94 -4.19 2.49 -12.74
N SER A 95 -4.75 3.44 -13.49
CA SER A 95 -4.61 3.47 -14.95
C SER A 95 -3.16 3.69 -15.36
N LEU A 96 -2.43 4.55 -14.65
CA LEU A 96 -0.99 4.75 -14.86
C LEU A 96 -0.18 3.53 -14.46
N ASN A 97 -0.48 2.90 -13.32
CA ASN A 97 0.13 1.65 -12.89
C ASN A 97 0.01 0.57 -13.98
N ALA A 98 -1.18 0.36 -14.52
CA ALA A 98 -1.42 -0.64 -15.56
C ALA A 98 -0.65 -0.34 -16.86
N ARG A 99 -0.54 0.94 -17.27
CA ARG A 99 0.15 1.36 -18.51
C ARG A 99 1.66 1.36 -18.36
N LEU A 100 2.18 1.71 -17.18
CA LEU A 100 3.61 1.76 -16.89
C LEU A 100 4.18 0.39 -16.47
N GLY A 101 3.33 -0.58 -16.17
CA GLY A 101 3.75 -1.85 -15.59
C GLY A 101 4.35 -1.75 -14.19
N LEU A 102 4.38 -0.56 -13.57
CA LEU A 102 4.90 -0.33 -12.22
C LEU A 102 3.88 -0.76 -11.16
N ARG A 103 4.35 -1.03 -9.96
CA ARG A 103 3.44 -1.16 -8.80
C ARG A 103 2.85 0.20 -8.44
N TYR A 104 1.58 0.24 -8.05
CA TYR A 104 0.93 1.50 -7.71
C TYR A 104 1.53 2.18 -6.48
N ASP A 105 2.03 1.42 -5.50
CA ASP A 105 2.70 1.93 -4.31
C ASP A 105 4.08 2.54 -4.64
N THR A 106 4.80 1.99 -5.62
CA THR A 106 6.00 2.60 -6.18
C THR A 106 5.69 3.97 -6.76
N LEU A 107 4.71 4.06 -7.64
CA LEU A 107 4.31 5.32 -8.27
C LEU A 107 3.78 6.32 -7.25
N ALA A 108 2.98 5.86 -6.30
CA ALA A 108 2.42 6.69 -5.23
C ALA A 108 3.51 7.27 -4.32
N THR A 109 4.40 6.43 -3.78
CA THR A 109 5.42 6.87 -2.83
C THR A 109 6.48 7.74 -3.48
N LEU A 110 6.92 7.43 -4.74
CA LEU A 110 7.81 8.30 -5.49
C LEU A 110 7.21 9.69 -5.67
N ASN A 111 5.91 9.80 -5.85
CA ASN A 111 5.22 11.08 -6.02
C ASN A 111 4.71 11.69 -4.70
N GLY A 112 5.02 11.10 -3.54
CA GLY A 112 4.64 11.61 -2.21
C GLY A 112 3.13 11.66 -2.00
N CYS A 113 2.40 10.65 -2.49
CA CYS A 113 0.97 10.49 -2.28
C CYS A 113 0.71 9.81 -0.93
N ALA A 114 -0.11 10.43 -0.09
CA ALA A 114 -0.57 9.86 1.19
C ALA A 114 -1.85 9.02 1.02
N GLY A 115 -2.51 9.08 -0.14
CA GLY A 115 -3.69 8.31 -0.48
C GLY A 115 -3.87 8.15 -1.99
N LYS A 116 -4.77 7.24 -2.37
CA LYS A 116 -5.00 6.84 -3.78
C LYS A 116 -5.42 7.98 -4.72
N ASP A 117 -6.05 9.01 -4.18
CA ASP A 117 -6.62 10.12 -4.95
C ASP A 117 -5.65 11.30 -5.11
N ASP A 118 -4.53 11.31 -4.36
CA ASP A 118 -3.62 12.46 -4.28
C ASP A 118 -2.89 12.74 -5.59
N LEU A 119 -2.70 11.71 -6.42
CA LEU A 119 -2.06 11.87 -7.73
C LEU A 119 -2.87 12.75 -8.68
N ALA A 120 -4.19 12.79 -8.51
CA ALA A 120 -5.10 13.57 -9.35
C ALA A 120 -4.83 15.08 -9.26
N SER A 121 -4.31 15.57 -8.16
CA SER A 121 -3.96 16.99 -7.95
C SER A 121 -2.66 17.42 -8.65
N ARG A 122 -1.88 16.48 -9.20
CA ARG A 122 -0.58 16.75 -9.82
C ARG A 122 -0.69 16.86 -11.33
N SER A 123 -0.11 17.91 -11.91
CA SER A 123 -0.01 18.05 -13.37
C SER A 123 1.18 17.28 -13.94
N ARG A 124 2.23 17.10 -13.15
CA ARG A 124 3.45 16.34 -13.52
C ARG A 124 3.74 15.30 -12.46
N ILE A 125 4.12 14.11 -12.89
CA ILE A 125 4.51 12.99 -12.03
C ILE A 125 5.89 12.47 -12.40
N LEU A 126 6.54 11.81 -11.45
CA LEU A 126 7.78 11.08 -11.66
C LEU A 126 7.47 9.60 -11.90
N ILE A 127 8.23 9.01 -12.83
CA ILE A 127 8.16 7.60 -13.20
C ILE A 127 9.56 7.01 -12.98
N PRO A 128 9.73 5.96 -12.17
CA PRO A 128 11.02 5.32 -11.98
C PRO A 128 11.25 4.19 -12.99
N SER A 129 12.52 3.83 -13.18
CA SER A 129 12.90 2.63 -13.93
C SER A 129 12.88 1.35 -13.08
N GLN A 130 12.52 1.43 -11.80
CA GLN A 130 12.54 0.31 -10.85
C GLN A 130 11.35 0.36 -9.90
N ASP A 131 10.82 -0.81 -9.52
CA ASP A 131 9.84 -0.92 -8.45
C ASP A 131 10.50 -0.76 -7.06
N GLY A 132 9.75 -0.23 -6.10
CA GLY A 132 10.17 -0.07 -4.71
C GLY A 132 9.42 1.05 -3.99
N LEU A 133 9.74 1.27 -2.72
CA LEU A 133 9.11 2.30 -1.89
C LEU A 133 10.05 3.48 -1.68
N PHE A 134 9.54 4.69 -1.89
CA PHE A 134 10.24 5.97 -1.73
C PHE A 134 9.64 6.74 -0.56
N ILE A 135 10.33 6.76 0.56
CA ILE A 135 9.86 7.39 1.80
C ILE A 135 10.63 8.68 2.04
N ASN A 136 9.96 9.79 2.29
CA ASN A 136 10.62 11.05 2.60
C ASN A 136 11.55 10.90 3.83
N ASP A 137 12.62 11.65 3.88
CA ASP A 137 13.56 11.66 4.98
C ASP A 137 13.75 13.12 5.49
N PRO A 138 13.11 13.49 6.61
CA PRO A 138 12.26 12.67 7.48
C PRO A 138 10.88 12.31 6.86
N PRO A 139 10.21 11.23 7.34
CA PRO A 139 8.88 10.84 6.90
C PRO A 139 7.86 11.95 7.04
N LYS A 140 6.89 12.00 6.10
CA LYS A 140 5.79 12.96 6.11
C LYS A 140 4.46 12.23 6.34
N GLY A 141 4.03 12.18 7.59
CA GLY A 141 2.74 11.60 7.97
C GLY A 141 2.79 10.11 8.32
N GLU A 142 1.68 9.65 8.89
CA GLU A 142 1.56 8.35 9.56
C GLU A 142 1.89 7.14 8.65
N LEU A 143 1.52 7.18 7.37
CA LEU A 143 1.81 6.09 6.45
C LEU A 143 3.33 5.91 6.24
N GLU A 144 4.04 7.00 5.98
CA GLU A 144 5.49 6.94 5.76
C GLU A 144 6.24 6.55 7.03
N GLU A 145 5.80 7.04 8.19
CA GLU A 145 6.34 6.65 9.50
C GLU A 145 6.16 5.14 9.74
N MET A 146 4.96 4.62 9.49
CA MET A 146 4.65 3.19 9.62
C MET A 146 5.49 2.34 8.67
N VAL A 147 5.59 2.73 7.40
CA VAL A 147 6.40 2.02 6.39
C VAL A 147 7.87 2.00 6.81
N LEU A 148 8.44 3.16 7.16
CA LEU A 148 9.84 3.26 7.55
C LEU A 148 10.14 2.43 8.80
N ALA A 149 9.32 2.57 9.85
CA ALA A 149 9.49 1.82 11.10
C ALA A 149 9.43 0.30 10.88
N THR A 150 8.48 -0.18 10.09
CA THR A 150 8.31 -1.60 9.76
C THR A 150 9.54 -2.16 9.02
N ARG A 151 10.08 -1.40 8.05
CA ARG A 151 11.27 -1.83 7.26
C ARG A 151 12.53 -1.85 8.10
N LEU A 152 12.75 -0.82 8.92
CA LEU A 152 13.90 -0.77 9.83
C LEU A 152 13.84 -1.88 10.88
N ALA A 153 12.66 -2.16 11.46
CA ALA A 153 12.45 -3.27 12.38
C ALA A 153 12.71 -4.64 11.74
N ALA A 154 12.45 -4.79 10.44
CA ALA A 154 12.78 -5.98 9.66
C ALA A 154 14.27 -6.05 9.24
N GLY A 155 15.11 -5.12 9.69
CA GLY A 155 16.54 -5.07 9.37
C GLY A 155 16.85 -4.58 7.95
N LYS A 156 15.87 -4.07 7.20
CA LYS A 156 16.10 -3.53 5.86
C LYS A 156 16.82 -2.18 5.94
N ARG A 157 17.79 -1.97 5.06
CA ARG A 157 18.52 -0.71 4.94
C ARG A 157 18.15 0.00 3.64
N PRO A 158 17.65 1.25 3.70
CA PRO A 158 17.31 1.99 2.51
C PRO A 158 18.54 2.54 1.80
N LEU A 159 18.44 2.73 0.50
CA LEU A 159 19.34 3.60 -0.25
C LEU A 159 18.92 5.05 -0.04
N LYS A 160 19.88 5.94 0.27
CA LYS A 160 19.62 7.36 0.46
C LYS A 160 19.73 8.09 -0.86
N LEU A 161 18.67 8.74 -1.27
CA LEU A 161 18.54 9.47 -2.53
C LEU A 161 18.11 10.91 -2.28
N VAL A 162 18.29 11.77 -3.28
CA VAL A 162 17.67 13.09 -3.33
C VAL A 162 16.81 13.15 -4.58
N VAL A 163 15.50 13.34 -4.40
CA VAL A 163 14.53 13.43 -5.48
C VAL A 163 14.04 14.87 -5.58
N GLU A 164 13.99 15.42 -6.78
CA GLU A 164 13.41 16.74 -7.02
C GLU A 164 11.94 16.58 -7.42
N ARG A 165 11.03 17.10 -6.59
CA ARG A 165 9.58 17.12 -6.81
C ARG A 165 9.10 18.57 -6.71
N ASP A 166 8.33 19.03 -7.68
CA ASP A 166 7.77 20.39 -7.71
C ASP A 166 8.84 21.48 -7.49
N GLY A 167 10.04 21.31 -8.10
CA GLY A 167 11.18 22.21 -7.99
C GLY A 167 11.89 22.21 -6.63
N LYS A 168 11.56 21.26 -5.73
CA LYS A 168 12.19 21.13 -4.41
C LYS A 168 12.95 19.82 -4.31
N ARG A 169 14.21 19.90 -3.91
CA ARG A 169 15.04 18.74 -3.59
C ARG A 169 14.64 18.18 -2.23
N GLN A 170 14.31 16.90 -2.19
CA GLN A 170 13.84 16.20 -1.00
C GLN A 170 14.68 14.95 -0.78
N PRO A 171 15.27 14.76 0.42
CA PRO A 171 15.90 13.51 0.78
C PRO A 171 14.85 12.41 0.85
N VAL A 172 15.21 11.22 0.37
CA VAL A 172 14.32 10.06 0.26
C VAL A 172 15.07 8.80 0.64
N SER A 173 14.45 7.96 1.42
CA SER A 173 14.86 6.58 1.70
C SER A 173 14.18 5.66 0.70
N TYR A 174 14.96 5.04 -0.20
CA TYR A 174 14.46 4.10 -1.21
C TYR A 174 14.70 2.66 -0.77
N PHE A 175 13.66 1.84 -0.83
CA PHE A 175 13.69 0.40 -0.58
C PHE A 175 13.40 -0.33 -1.90
N PRO A 176 14.45 -0.85 -2.61
CA PRO A 176 14.28 -1.54 -3.89
C PRO A 176 13.38 -2.77 -3.75
N ASP A 177 12.54 -3.01 -4.76
CA ASP A 177 11.61 -4.15 -4.86
C ASP A 177 10.68 -4.33 -3.65
N ASP A 178 10.54 -3.31 -2.80
CA ASP A 178 9.61 -3.34 -1.67
C ASP A 178 8.21 -2.88 -2.08
N THR A 179 7.19 -3.31 -1.34
CA THR A 179 5.77 -3.01 -1.60
C THR A 179 5.04 -2.82 -0.28
N PHE A 180 3.90 -2.15 -0.30
CA PHE A 180 3.06 -2.01 0.88
C PHE A 180 2.62 -3.37 1.43
N SER A 181 2.75 -3.54 2.74
CA SER A 181 2.07 -4.59 3.48
C SER A 181 0.54 -4.45 3.34
N SER A 182 -0.20 -5.48 3.72
CA SER A 182 -1.68 -5.44 3.68
C SER A 182 -2.26 -4.30 4.51
N VAL A 183 -1.64 -3.96 5.64
CA VAL A 183 -2.07 -2.86 6.52
C VAL A 183 -1.78 -1.50 5.88
N GLU A 184 -0.56 -1.28 5.39
CA GLU A 184 -0.15 -0.06 4.71
C GLU A 184 -1.00 0.20 3.46
N ARG A 185 -1.31 -0.88 2.73
CA ARG A 185 -2.23 -0.85 1.58
C ARG A 185 -3.64 -0.41 1.99
N ALA A 186 -4.18 -0.99 3.05
CA ALA A 186 -5.51 -0.62 3.55
C ALA A 186 -5.53 0.85 3.99
N TYR A 187 -4.48 1.31 4.66
CA TYR A 187 -4.33 2.71 5.07
C TYR A 187 -4.29 3.64 3.85
N PHE A 188 -3.42 3.36 2.88
CA PHE A 188 -3.26 4.14 1.64
C PHE A 188 -4.55 4.22 0.81
N LEU A 189 -5.25 3.09 0.67
CA LEU A 189 -6.52 3.00 -0.04
C LEU A 189 -7.70 3.58 0.75
N ARG A 190 -7.44 4.05 1.98
CA ARG A 190 -8.47 4.53 2.92
C ARG A 190 -9.56 3.49 3.18
N ILE A 191 -9.16 2.23 3.27
CA ILE A 191 -10.01 1.12 3.68
C ILE A 191 -10.06 1.14 5.21
N LEU A 192 -10.64 2.20 5.77
CA LEU A 192 -10.77 2.37 7.20
C LEU A 192 -12.12 1.83 7.66
N TYR A 193 -12.13 1.25 8.84
CA TYR A 193 -13.30 0.68 9.48
C TYR A 193 -13.75 1.59 10.64
N ARG A 194 -15.07 1.74 10.78
CA ARG A 194 -15.66 2.31 11.98
C ARG A 194 -15.47 1.32 13.14
N ASN A 195 -15.30 1.84 14.36
CA ASN A 195 -15.42 0.98 15.55
C ASN A 195 -16.81 0.31 15.55
N PRO A 196 -16.88 -1.03 15.59
CA PRO A 196 -18.17 -1.74 15.54
C PRO A 196 -19.02 -1.58 16.80
N ILE A 197 -18.43 -1.08 17.90
CA ILE A 197 -19.12 -0.78 19.16
C ILE A 197 -18.82 0.66 19.56
N ASP A 198 -19.86 1.45 19.85
CA ASP A 198 -19.70 2.86 20.19
C ASP A 198 -19.06 3.07 21.57
N LYS A 199 -19.39 2.21 22.52
CA LYS A 199 -18.87 2.24 23.90
C LYS A 199 -18.41 0.86 24.32
N GLY A 200 -17.11 0.63 24.30
CA GLY A 200 -16.47 -0.63 24.69
C GLY A 200 -15.02 -0.42 25.05
N TYR A 201 -14.40 -1.44 25.59
CA TYR A 201 -12.96 -1.44 25.91
C TYR A 201 -12.33 -2.72 25.35
N ILE A 202 -11.05 -2.65 24.98
CA ILE A 202 -10.33 -3.80 24.45
C ILE A 202 -10.05 -4.78 25.57
N THR A 203 -10.50 -6.02 25.43
CA THR A 203 -10.28 -7.12 26.38
C THR A 203 -9.20 -8.08 25.91
N SER A 204 -9.03 -8.26 24.59
CA SER A 204 -7.94 -9.07 24.06
C SER A 204 -7.52 -8.57 22.68
N MET A 205 -6.20 -8.52 22.47
CA MET A 205 -5.61 -8.04 21.22
C MET A 205 -5.43 -9.18 20.21
N TYR A 206 -5.32 -8.80 18.94
CA TYR A 206 -4.90 -9.65 17.83
C TYR A 206 -3.47 -10.18 18.06
N GLY A 207 -3.22 -11.42 17.67
CA GLY A 207 -1.88 -12.02 17.67
C GLY A 207 -1.70 -13.19 18.65
N TRP A 208 -0.46 -13.59 18.86
CA TRP A 208 -0.15 -14.73 19.74
C TRP A 208 -0.36 -14.38 21.21
N ARG A 209 -1.18 -15.19 21.89
CA ARG A 209 -1.50 -15.06 23.31
C ARG A 209 -1.64 -16.44 23.97
N ALA A 210 -1.75 -16.45 25.29
CA ALA A 210 -2.21 -17.65 26.00
C ALA A 210 -3.73 -17.80 25.78
N ASP A 211 -4.16 -18.99 25.42
CA ASP A 211 -5.57 -19.35 25.33
C ASP A 211 -6.23 -19.23 26.70
N PRO A 212 -7.36 -18.52 26.84
CA PRO A 212 -7.99 -18.27 28.13
C PRO A 212 -8.59 -19.52 28.80
N PHE A 213 -8.80 -20.61 28.05
CA PHE A 213 -9.38 -21.86 28.57
C PHE A 213 -8.32 -22.90 28.88
N THR A 214 -7.30 -23.02 28.03
CA THR A 214 -6.28 -24.09 28.11
C THR A 214 -4.93 -23.60 28.60
N GLY A 215 -4.67 -22.27 28.52
CA GLY A 215 -3.36 -21.66 28.77
C GLY A 215 -2.30 -21.95 27.70
N SER A 216 -2.63 -22.73 26.66
CA SER A 216 -1.71 -23.01 25.57
C SER A 216 -1.51 -21.78 24.70
N ARG A 217 -0.41 -21.75 23.94
CA ARG A 217 -0.15 -20.66 23.00
C ARG A 217 -1.07 -20.76 21.78
N GLU A 218 -1.91 -19.76 21.57
CA GLU A 218 -2.87 -19.67 20.48
C GLU A 218 -2.74 -18.34 19.74
N PHE A 219 -3.09 -18.37 18.45
CA PHE A 219 -3.15 -17.15 17.65
C PHE A 219 -4.58 -16.61 17.61
N HIS A 220 -4.79 -15.44 18.23
CA HIS A 220 -6.06 -14.74 18.21
C HIS A 220 -6.22 -13.97 16.89
N ALA A 221 -7.15 -14.40 16.05
CA ALA A 221 -7.34 -13.90 14.70
C ALA A 221 -8.10 -12.55 14.64
N GLY A 222 -8.52 -12.01 15.78
CA GLY A 222 -9.34 -10.82 15.89
C GLY A 222 -8.98 -9.90 17.05
N LEU A 223 -9.86 -8.96 17.30
CA LEU A 223 -9.85 -8.04 18.43
C LEU A 223 -11.10 -8.30 19.28
N ASP A 224 -10.94 -8.53 20.57
CA ASP A 224 -12.07 -8.67 21.48
C ASP A 224 -12.39 -7.32 22.13
N ILE A 225 -13.65 -6.89 22.02
CA ILE A 225 -14.14 -5.62 22.54
C ILE A 225 -15.23 -5.90 23.57
N GLY A 226 -14.90 -5.73 24.86
CA GLY A 226 -15.80 -5.89 25.98
C GLY A 226 -16.90 -4.82 25.98
N ALA A 227 -18.14 -5.27 26.09
CA ALA A 227 -19.32 -4.40 26.23
C ALA A 227 -20.45 -5.20 26.88
N GLY A 228 -21.44 -4.52 27.45
CA GLY A 228 -22.61 -5.19 28.03
C GLY A 228 -23.37 -6.03 27.01
N GLU A 229 -23.92 -7.17 27.44
CA GLU A 229 -24.76 -8.00 26.59
C GLU A 229 -25.96 -7.18 26.04
N GLY A 230 -26.29 -7.38 24.76
CA GLY A 230 -27.32 -6.61 24.09
C GLY A 230 -26.84 -5.28 23.51
N THR A 231 -25.60 -4.86 23.75
CA THR A 231 -25.03 -3.65 23.11
C THR A 231 -25.07 -3.79 21.59
N PRO A 232 -25.58 -2.78 20.84
CA PRO A 232 -25.65 -2.84 19.39
C PRO A 232 -24.26 -3.01 18.75
N VAL A 233 -24.17 -3.95 17.81
CA VAL A 233 -22.98 -4.17 16.98
C VAL A 233 -23.25 -3.62 15.58
N HIS A 234 -22.38 -2.71 15.16
CA HIS A 234 -22.53 -1.98 13.89
C HIS A 234 -21.60 -2.54 12.83
N ALA A 235 -22.05 -2.54 11.56
CA ALA A 235 -21.20 -2.78 10.41
C ALA A 235 -20.05 -1.78 10.40
N ALA A 236 -18.82 -2.28 10.50
CA ALA A 236 -17.63 -1.44 10.54
C ALA A 236 -17.36 -0.73 9.21
N ARG A 237 -17.91 -1.27 8.12
CA ARG A 237 -17.83 -0.72 6.76
C ARG A 237 -19.04 -1.19 5.94
N GLU A 238 -19.41 -0.41 4.90
CA GLU A 238 -20.40 -0.85 3.91
C GLU A 238 -19.97 -2.14 3.22
N GLY A 239 -20.95 -2.97 2.87
CA GLY A 239 -20.72 -4.24 2.20
C GLY A 239 -21.97 -5.07 2.08
N LYS A 240 -21.79 -6.33 1.74
CA LYS A 240 -22.87 -7.31 1.61
C LYS A 240 -22.72 -8.39 2.67
N VAL A 241 -23.79 -8.79 3.30
CA VAL A 241 -23.80 -9.93 4.22
C VAL A 241 -23.47 -11.21 3.43
N ALA A 242 -22.27 -11.73 3.65
CA ALA A 242 -21.78 -12.93 2.98
C ALA A 242 -22.22 -14.20 3.69
N GLU A 243 -22.27 -14.15 5.03
CA GLU A 243 -22.60 -15.32 5.84
C GLU A 243 -23.24 -14.88 7.16
N VAL A 244 -24.18 -15.68 7.62
CA VAL A 244 -24.81 -15.62 8.94
C VAL A 244 -24.85 -17.05 9.47
N GLY A 245 -24.37 -17.26 10.69
CA GLY A 245 -24.28 -18.62 11.21
C GLY A 245 -24.10 -18.72 12.72
N GLN A 246 -23.93 -19.96 13.13
CA GLN A 246 -23.56 -20.34 14.50
C GLN A 246 -22.61 -21.52 14.47
N ASN A 247 -21.52 -21.45 15.23
CA ASN A 247 -20.60 -22.57 15.45
C ASN A 247 -20.06 -22.54 16.89
N ASP A 248 -19.29 -23.56 17.28
CA ASP A 248 -18.79 -23.70 18.64
C ASP A 248 -17.75 -22.64 19.01
N VAL A 249 -16.98 -22.12 18.04
CA VAL A 249 -15.91 -21.13 18.28
C VAL A 249 -16.49 -19.72 18.31
N LEU A 250 -17.05 -19.25 17.20
CA LEU A 250 -17.54 -17.87 17.06
C LEU A 250 -18.92 -17.65 17.72
N GLY A 251 -19.58 -18.71 18.18
CA GLY A 251 -20.98 -18.60 18.59
C GLY A 251 -21.86 -18.17 17.42
N ARG A 252 -22.82 -17.30 17.67
CA ARG A 252 -23.58 -16.62 16.59
C ARG A 252 -22.69 -15.56 15.97
N TYR A 253 -22.66 -15.53 14.63
CA TYR A 253 -21.78 -14.61 13.92
C TYR A 253 -22.39 -14.10 12.62
N VAL A 254 -21.85 -12.98 12.17
CA VAL A 254 -22.11 -12.36 10.87
C VAL A 254 -20.77 -12.14 10.18
N ILE A 255 -20.70 -12.40 8.85
CA ILE A 255 -19.56 -12.05 8.01
C ILE A 255 -20.06 -11.09 6.92
N LEU A 256 -19.40 -9.93 6.83
CA LEU A 256 -19.62 -8.98 5.76
C LEU A 256 -18.51 -9.06 4.74
N ALA A 257 -18.85 -9.09 3.46
CA ALA A 257 -17.92 -8.93 2.34
C ALA A 257 -17.90 -7.46 1.91
N HIS A 258 -16.68 -6.93 1.73
CA HIS A 258 -16.44 -5.52 1.37
C HIS A 258 -15.75 -5.40 0.02
N PRO A 259 -15.84 -4.24 -0.66
CA PRO A 259 -15.05 -3.96 -1.85
C PRO A 259 -13.55 -4.17 -1.61
N GLY A 260 -12.85 -4.69 -2.63
CA GLY A 260 -11.40 -4.96 -2.54
C GLY A 260 -11.03 -6.33 -1.94
N GLY A 261 -12.00 -7.24 -1.74
CA GLY A 261 -11.75 -8.59 -1.25
C GLY A 261 -11.49 -8.69 0.26
N TYR A 262 -11.92 -7.67 1.01
CA TYR A 262 -11.91 -7.66 2.47
C TYR A 262 -13.20 -8.25 3.02
N GLN A 263 -13.10 -8.81 4.24
CA GLN A 263 -14.25 -9.25 5.01
C GLN A 263 -14.11 -8.80 6.47
N THR A 264 -15.24 -8.60 7.15
CA THR A 264 -15.28 -8.44 8.60
C THR A 264 -16.14 -9.52 9.23
N VAL A 265 -15.71 -10.02 10.39
CA VAL A 265 -16.41 -11.02 11.19
C VAL A 265 -16.84 -10.39 12.50
N TYR A 266 -18.07 -10.69 12.89
CA TYR A 266 -18.68 -10.25 14.15
C TYR A 266 -19.15 -11.49 14.89
N GLY A 267 -18.40 -11.92 15.92
CA GLY A 267 -18.64 -13.14 16.68
C GLY A 267 -19.24 -12.90 18.06
N HIS A 268 -19.60 -14.00 18.74
CA HIS A 268 -20.17 -14.10 20.07
C HIS A 268 -21.50 -13.35 20.27
N LEU A 269 -22.24 -13.14 19.18
CA LEU A 269 -23.47 -12.34 19.19
C LEU A 269 -24.57 -13.00 20.05
N SER A 270 -25.38 -12.15 20.76
CA SER A 270 -26.61 -12.57 21.42
C SER A 270 -27.78 -12.63 20.43
N SER A 271 -27.79 -11.74 19.44
CA SER A 271 -28.78 -11.71 18.35
C SER A 271 -28.13 -11.29 17.04
N ILE A 272 -28.74 -11.71 15.92
CA ILE A 272 -28.35 -11.34 14.56
C ILE A 272 -29.46 -10.52 13.96
N ASN A 273 -29.12 -9.35 13.41
CA ASN A 273 -30.02 -8.39 12.78
C ASN A 273 -29.77 -8.23 11.29
N ALA A 274 -29.01 -9.12 10.69
CA ALA A 274 -28.62 -9.09 9.29
C ALA A 274 -29.07 -10.36 8.56
N THR A 275 -29.40 -10.25 7.28
CA THR A 275 -29.82 -11.38 6.44
C THR A 275 -28.80 -11.61 5.32
N ILE A 276 -28.48 -12.89 5.01
CA ILE A 276 -27.56 -13.24 3.93
C ILE A 276 -27.99 -12.56 2.62
N GLY A 277 -27.03 -11.91 1.97
CA GLY A 277 -27.25 -11.19 0.73
C GLY A 277 -27.69 -9.74 0.88
N GLU A 278 -28.02 -9.29 2.10
CA GLU A 278 -28.38 -7.89 2.41
C GLU A 278 -27.18 -6.96 2.19
N GLU A 279 -27.43 -5.79 1.60
CA GLU A 279 -26.47 -4.71 1.52
C GLU A 279 -26.58 -3.81 2.75
N VAL A 280 -25.48 -3.66 3.48
CA VAL A 280 -25.42 -2.84 4.69
C VAL A 280 -24.50 -1.62 4.46
N ARG A 281 -24.86 -0.51 5.08
CA ARG A 281 -24.01 0.70 5.13
C ARG A 281 -23.13 0.65 6.37
N THR A 282 -22.03 1.38 6.34
CA THR A 282 -21.22 1.62 7.54
C THR A 282 -22.10 2.16 8.66
N GLY A 283 -22.11 1.49 9.81
CA GLY A 283 -22.93 1.85 10.97
C GLY A 283 -24.32 1.19 11.04
N SER A 284 -24.74 0.41 10.03
CA SER A 284 -25.96 -0.43 10.15
C SER A 284 -25.81 -1.43 11.29
N ILE A 285 -26.85 -1.67 12.06
CA ILE A 285 -26.83 -2.67 13.14
C ILE A 285 -26.88 -4.07 12.51
N VAL A 286 -25.88 -4.89 12.78
CA VAL A 286 -25.77 -6.26 12.27
C VAL A 286 -26.06 -7.31 13.32
N GLY A 287 -26.06 -6.93 14.61
CA GLY A 287 -26.34 -7.80 15.73
C GLY A 287 -26.20 -7.09 17.07
N ALA A 288 -26.16 -7.85 18.14
CA ALA A 288 -25.90 -7.36 19.48
C ALA A 288 -24.84 -8.21 20.19
N VAL A 289 -24.06 -7.58 21.06
CA VAL A 289 -23.05 -8.24 21.89
C VAL A 289 -23.67 -9.36 22.72
N GLY A 290 -22.98 -10.47 22.81
CA GLY A 290 -23.35 -11.60 23.63
C GLY A 290 -22.13 -12.31 24.20
N HIS A 291 -22.30 -13.60 24.51
CA HIS A 291 -21.24 -14.50 25.00
C HIS A 291 -21.45 -15.92 24.46
N THR A 292 -21.99 -16.05 23.25
CA THR A 292 -22.22 -17.35 22.60
C THR A 292 -20.91 -17.92 22.06
N GLY A 293 -20.79 -19.26 21.99
CA GLY A 293 -19.57 -19.96 21.54
C GLY A 293 -18.47 -19.96 22.61
N MET A 294 -17.20 -19.89 22.18
CA MET A 294 -16.04 -19.87 23.06
C MET A 294 -15.78 -18.46 23.62
N ALA A 295 -16.62 -18.00 24.53
CA ALA A 295 -16.51 -16.70 25.16
C ALA A 295 -16.47 -16.83 26.68
N THR A 296 -15.57 -16.11 27.35
CA THR A 296 -15.44 -16.09 28.83
C THR A 296 -16.38 -15.08 29.50
N GLY A 297 -17.02 -14.23 28.73
CA GLY A 297 -17.94 -13.19 29.18
C GLY A 297 -18.44 -12.33 28.02
N PRO A 298 -19.34 -11.38 28.25
CA PRO A 298 -19.91 -10.58 27.15
C PRO A 298 -18.86 -9.71 26.44
N HIS A 299 -18.66 -9.95 25.16
CA HIS A 299 -17.77 -9.16 24.28
C HIS A 299 -18.14 -9.40 22.82
N LEU A 300 -17.67 -8.51 21.93
CA LEU A 300 -17.64 -8.73 20.50
C LEU A 300 -16.26 -9.25 20.11
N HIS A 301 -16.20 -10.40 19.45
CA HIS A 301 -15.04 -10.82 18.69
C HIS A 301 -15.11 -10.21 17.29
N PHE A 302 -14.14 -9.37 16.92
CA PHE A 302 -14.11 -8.65 15.64
C PHE A 302 -12.86 -8.97 14.85
N GLU A 303 -13.04 -9.43 13.59
CA GLU A 303 -11.92 -9.68 12.70
C GLU A 303 -12.01 -8.83 11.42
N VAL A 304 -10.85 -8.54 10.84
CA VAL A 304 -10.69 -8.09 9.45
C VAL A 304 -9.89 -9.13 8.69
N ARG A 305 -10.48 -9.65 7.60
CA ARG A 305 -9.90 -10.72 6.78
C ARG A 305 -9.60 -10.23 5.37
N THR A 306 -8.57 -10.82 4.77
CA THR A 306 -8.26 -10.73 3.34
C THR A 306 -8.09 -12.14 2.78
N ARG A 307 -7.87 -12.26 1.46
CA ARG A 307 -7.50 -13.54 0.84
C ARG A 307 -6.18 -14.10 1.39
N ALA A 308 -5.30 -13.26 1.92
CA ALA A 308 -3.99 -13.64 2.46
C ALA A 308 -4.03 -14.01 3.95
N GLY A 309 -5.16 -13.81 4.64
CA GLY A 309 -5.31 -14.07 6.06
C GLY A 309 -5.96 -12.92 6.82
N THR A 310 -5.88 -12.96 8.15
CA THR A 310 -6.42 -11.94 9.05
C THR A 310 -5.44 -10.77 9.22
N LEU A 311 -5.99 -9.60 9.49
CA LEU A 311 -5.26 -8.37 9.78
C LEU A 311 -5.57 -7.91 11.20
N ASP A 312 -4.62 -7.20 11.82
CA ASP A 312 -4.86 -6.56 13.13
C ASP A 312 -5.93 -5.47 13.00
N PRO A 313 -7.14 -5.67 13.57
CA PRO A 313 -8.23 -4.72 13.42
C PRO A 313 -7.93 -3.37 14.06
N LEU A 314 -7.11 -3.34 15.12
CA LEU A 314 -6.79 -2.10 15.85
C LEU A 314 -6.06 -1.08 14.96
N GLN A 315 -5.30 -1.54 13.98
CA GLN A 315 -4.60 -0.67 13.03
C GLN A 315 -5.51 -0.11 11.94
N LEU A 316 -6.70 -0.68 11.77
CA LEU A 316 -7.65 -0.34 10.70
C LEU A 316 -8.90 0.39 11.20
N ILE A 317 -9.21 0.27 12.49
CA ILE A 317 -10.35 0.95 13.10
C ILE A 317 -10.00 2.43 13.34
N ARG A 318 -10.83 3.35 12.87
CA ARG A 318 -10.80 4.75 13.34
C ARG A 318 -11.23 4.78 14.80
N MET A 319 -10.29 4.86 15.71
CA MET A 319 -10.57 5.27 17.08
C MET A 319 -10.94 6.73 17.06
N ASN A 320 -12.19 7.08 17.41
CA ASN A 320 -12.54 8.48 17.67
C ASN A 320 -11.63 8.98 18.80
N LYS A 321 -10.66 9.83 18.48
CA LYS A 321 -9.92 10.57 19.50
C LYS A 321 -10.95 11.34 20.31
N ARG A 322 -11.13 10.99 21.58
CA ARG A 322 -11.87 11.78 22.57
C ARG A 322 -11.09 13.05 22.89
#